data_84503f6283836adfd9801a8361601a39
#
_entry.id   84503f6283836adfd9801a8361601a39
#
_cell.length_a   1.000
_cell.length_b   1.000
_cell.length_c   1.000
_cell.angle_alpha   90.00
_cell.angle_beta   90.00
_cell.angle_gamma   90.00
#
_symmetry.space_group_name_H-M   'P 1'
#
loop_
_entity.id
_entity.type
_entity.pdbx_description
1 polymer ?
#
loop_
_entity_poly.entity_id
_entity_poly.type
_entity_poly.pdbx_seq_one_letter_code
_entity_poly.pdbx_strand_id
1 'polypeptide(L)'
;MCSSDLTAEKTKVLSAVRLPKDLAAHTARGQYAAGWQGSHEVVGYLDEKGINPASTTETYAAIRLDVDTRRWAGVPFYLRTGKRLGKRVTEIAVVFKRAPHLPFESTATKELGKNAIVIRVQPDEGVTMRFGAKVPGGTSMEVRDVSMDFGYGRSFTESSPEAYERLILDVLLGDPPLFPTTREVELSWQILDPIEEFWSTLGQPQPYRSGTWGPQEAVEMLARDGHRWRMP
;
A
#
# COMPACT_ATOMS: atom_id res chain seq x y z
N MET A 1 -22.00 -8.06 -12.65
CA MET A 1 -21.93 -8.28 -11.19
C MET A 1 -22.91 -7.31 -10.57
N CYS A 2 -23.89 -7.78 -9.81
CA CYS A 2 -24.89 -6.90 -9.19
C CYS A 2 -24.24 -6.10 -8.05
N SER A 3 -24.72 -4.87 -7.80
CA SER A 3 -24.21 -4.01 -6.71
C SER A 3 -24.24 -4.72 -5.36
N SER A 4 -25.29 -5.49 -5.07
CA SER A 4 -25.43 -6.31 -3.86
C SER A 4 -24.33 -7.37 -3.74
N ASP A 5 -23.87 -7.95 -4.83
CA ASP A 5 -22.81 -8.97 -4.82
C ASP A 5 -21.46 -8.37 -4.43
N LEU A 6 -21.15 -7.15 -4.93
CA LEU A 6 -19.90 -6.45 -4.61
C LEU A 6 -19.85 -6.09 -3.13
N THR A 7 -20.93 -5.54 -2.57
CA THR A 7 -21.02 -5.19 -1.15
C THR A 7 -20.88 -6.43 -0.26
N ALA A 8 -21.54 -7.54 -0.62
CA ALA A 8 -21.41 -8.79 0.10
C ALA A 8 -19.97 -9.33 0.11
N GLU A 9 -19.27 -9.29 -1.03
CA GLU A 9 -17.87 -9.72 -1.12
C GLU A 9 -16.91 -8.80 -0.36
N LYS A 10 -17.13 -7.48 -0.35
CA LYS A 10 -16.35 -6.54 0.49
C LYS A 10 -16.53 -6.85 1.98
N THR A 11 -17.78 -7.00 2.43
CA THR A 11 -18.11 -7.34 3.83
C THR A 11 -17.48 -8.66 4.23
N LYS A 12 -17.51 -9.67 3.36
CA LYS A 12 -16.89 -10.98 3.59
C LYS A 12 -15.37 -10.86 3.77
N VAL A 13 -14.69 -10.08 2.93
CA VAL A 13 -13.25 -9.86 3.06
C VAL A 13 -12.94 -9.12 4.36
N LEU A 14 -13.62 -8.01 4.66
CA LEU A 14 -13.41 -7.26 5.90
C LEU A 14 -13.63 -8.12 7.15
N SER A 15 -14.67 -8.97 7.15
CA SER A 15 -14.93 -9.90 8.26
C SER A 15 -13.83 -10.97 8.42
N ALA A 16 -13.05 -11.23 7.40
CA ALA A 16 -11.97 -12.20 7.39
C ALA A 16 -10.59 -11.61 7.71
N VAL A 17 -10.49 -10.28 7.83
CA VAL A 17 -9.23 -9.62 8.21
C VAL A 17 -8.87 -9.97 9.64
N ARG A 18 -7.61 -10.27 9.88
CA ARG A 18 -7.06 -10.59 11.20
C ARG A 18 -5.82 -9.74 11.47
N LEU A 19 -5.72 -9.26 12.69
CA LEU A 19 -4.53 -8.63 13.22
C LEU A 19 -3.56 -9.70 13.72
N PRO A 20 -2.24 -9.49 13.56
CA PRO A 20 -1.24 -10.30 14.24
C PRO A 20 -1.39 -10.18 15.76
N LYS A 21 -1.03 -11.24 16.50
CA LYS A 21 -1.09 -11.21 17.96
C LYS A 21 -0.10 -10.21 18.59
N ASP A 22 1.05 -10.06 17.97
CA ASP A 22 2.09 -9.10 18.41
C ASP A 22 1.99 -7.82 17.58
N LEU A 23 1.24 -6.84 18.07
CA LEU A 23 1.07 -5.54 17.42
C LEU A 23 2.38 -4.74 17.42
N ALA A 24 3.23 -4.89 18.42
CA ALA A 24 4.50 -4.20 18.49
C ALA A 24 5.47 -4.62 17.36
N ALA A 25 5.47 -5.89 17.00
CA ALA A 25 6.29 -6.40 15.91
C ALA A 25 5.70 -6.11 14.51
N HIS A 26 4.39 -5.88 14.40
CA HIS A 26 3.67 -5.86 13.13
C HIS A 26 2.94 -4.56 12.83
N THR A 27 3.19 -3.53 13.62
CA THR A 27 2.74 -2.17 13.34
C THR A 27 3.88 -1.18 13.56
N ALA A 28 3.84 -0.05 12.86
CA ALA A 28 4.75 1.06 13.10
C ALA A 28 3.99 2.37 12.89
N ARG A 29 4.24 3.36 13.76
CA ARG A 29 3.68 4.69 13.65
C ARG A 29 4.77 5.74 13.64
N GLY A 30 4.52 6.87 12.99
CA GLY A 30 5.52 7.92 12.93
C GLY A 30 4.94 9.32 12.87
N GLN A 31 5.78 10.30 13.17
CA GLN A 31 5.50 11.71 12.97
C GLN A 31 6.54 12.34 12.03
N TYR A 32 6.10 13.13 11.05
CA TYR A 32 7.07 13.78 10.18
C TYR A 32 7.81 14.90 10.91
N ALA A 33 9.12 14.87 10.76
CA ALA A 33 10.03 15.94 11.15
C ALA A 33 10.30 16.87 9.95
N ALA A 34 10.94 17.99 10.20
CA ALA A 34 11.36 18.92 9.15
C ALA A 34 12.15 18.22 8.03
N GLY A 35 12.04 18.71 6.81
CA GLY A 35 12.70 18.12 5.67
C GLY A 35 12.34 18.84 4.37
N TRP A 36 12.38 18.13 3.24
CA TRP A 36 12.15 18.69 1.92
C TRP A 36 11.04 17.96 1.19
N GLN A 37 10.13 18.72 0.58
CA GLN A 37 9.11 18.22 -0.35
C GLN A 37 9.44 18.75 -1.74
N GLY A 38 10.08 17.93 -2.55
CA GLY A 38 10.70 18.42 -3.79
C GLY A 38 11.77 19.47 -3.50
N SER A 39 11.57 20.70 -3.95
CA SER A 39 12.48 21.84 -3.74
C SER A 39 12.11 22.74 -2.56
N HIS A 40 11.04 22.44 -1.82
CA HIS A 40 10.55 23.28 -0.71
C HIS A 40 10.91 22.66 0.64
N GLU A 41 11.49 23.49 1.50
CA GLU A 41 11.68 23.14 2.90
C GLU A 41 10.34 23.17 3.64
N VAL A 42 10.12 22.19 4.51
CA VAL A 42 8.88 22.05 5.29
C VAL A 42 9.21 21.80 6.75
N VAL A 43 8.40 22.36 7.63
CA VAL A 43 8.52 22.18 9.09
C VAL A 43 8.07 20.79 9.54
N GLY A 44 8.43 20.39 10.74
CA GLY A 44 7.93 19.18 11.38
C GLY A 44 6.47 19.34 11.84
N TYR A 45 5.81 18.19 12.08
CA TYR A 45 4.41 18.17 12.51
C TYR A 45 4.17 19.00 13.78
N LEU A 46 5.04 18.88 14.78
CA LEU A 46 4.91 19.60 16.05
C LEU A 46 5.18 21.11 15.93
N ASP A 47 5.80 21.53 14.84
CA ASP A 47 6.08 22.92 14.52
C ASP A 47 5.00 23.56 13.62
N GLU A 48 4.02 22.79 13.17
CA GLU A 48 2.91 23.30 12.36
C GLU A 48 2.01 24.21 13.20
N LYS A 49 1.50 25.27 12.58
CA LYS A 49 0.63 26.23 13.25
C LYS A 49 -0.63 25.57 13.82
N GLY A 50 -0.86 25.73 15.11
CA GLY A 50 -2.05 25.21 15.80
C GLY A 50 -1.92 23.78 16.30
N ILE A 51 -0.77 23.15 16.13
CA ILE A 51 -0.49 21.84 16.71
C ILE A 51 0.04 21.97 18.13
N ASN A 52 -0.44 21.12 19.03
CA ASN A 52 0.12 21.02 20.37
C ASN A 52 1.53 20.41 20.29
N PRO A 53 2.59 21.09 20.79
CA PRO A 53 3.97 20.54 20.76
C PRO A 53 4.14 19.21 21.48
N ALA A 54 3.21 18.83 22.36
CA ALA A 54 3.19 17.53 23.04
C ALA A 54 2.28 16.50 22.35
N SER A 55 1.80 16.78 21.13
CA SER A 55 0.91 15.86 20.40
C SER A 55 1.58 14.54 20.11
N THR A 56 0.90 13.45 20.41
CA THR A 56 1.30 12.08 20.06
C THR A 56 0.57 11.52 18.85
N THR A 57 -0.16 12.38 18.12
CA THR A 57 -0.91 11.97 16.93
C THR A 57 0.06 11.51 15.84
N GLU A 58 -0.13 10.32 15.34
CA GLU A 58 0.64 9.78 14.24
C GLU A 58 0.28 10.45 12.90
N THR A 59 1.28 10.70 12.09
CA THR A 59 1.15 11.17 10.71
C THR A 59 1.59 10.12 9.69
N TYR A 60 1.98 8.95 10.18
CA TYR A 60 2.35 7.77 9.42
C TYR A 60 1.92 6.52 10.16
N ALA A 61 1.37 5.59 9.42
CA ALA A 61 1.03 4.26 9.88
C ALA A 61 1.54 3.20 8.90
N ALA A 62 2.10 2.13 9.42
CA ALA A 62 2.36 0.89 8.70
C ALA A 62 1.81 -0.29 9.52
N ILE A 63 1.10 -1.18 8.86
CA ILE A 63 0.35 -2.26 9.51
C ILE A 63 0.50 -3.53 8.68
N ARG A 64 0.75 -4.66 9.31
CA ARG A 64 0.59 -5.98 8.73
C ARG A 64 -0.80 -6.51 9.07
N LEU A 65 -1.47 -7.08 8.07
CA LEU A 65 -2.76 -7.77 8.20
C LEU A 65 -2.67 -9.15 7.57
N ASP A 66 -3.48 -10.07 8.05
CA ASP A 66 -3.75 -11.36 7.41
C ASP A 66 -5.22 -11.41 6.97
N VAL A 67 -5.54 -12.15 5.91
CA VAL A 67 -6.91 -12.31 5.42
C VAL A 67 -7.27 -13.78 5.40
N ASP A 68 -8.16 -14.18 6.30
CA ASP A 68 -8.48 -15.56 6.63
C ASP A 68 -9.52 -16.14 5.67
N THR A 69 -9.17 -16.15 4.39
CA THR A 69 -9.95 -16.74 3.31
C THR A 69 -9.15 -17.81 2.59
N ARG A 70 -9.82 -18.75 1.92
CA ARG A 70 -9.14 -19.79 1.13
C ARG A 70 -8.13 -19.23 0.12
N ARG A 71 -8.43 -18.08 -0.48
CA ARG A 71 -7.55 -17.44 -1.48
C ARG A 71 -6.31 -16.83 -0.86
N TRP A 72 -6.45 -16.20 0.30
CA TRP A 72 -5.42 -15.34 0.88
C TRP A 72 -4.75 -15.91 2.13
N ALA A 73 -5.15 -17.12 2.56
CA ALA A 73 -4.54 -17.77 3.70
C ALA A 73 -3.00 -17.87 3.54
N GLY A 74 -2.29 -17.37 4.53
CA GLY A 74 -0.81 -17.35 4.52
C GLY A 74 -0.17 -16.31 3.61
N VAL A 75 -0.95 -15.34 3.09
CA VAL A 75 -0.45 -14.19 2.35
C VAL A 75 -0.49 -12.96 3.25
N PRO A 76 0.64 -12.38 3.65
CA PRO A 76 0.66 -11.17 4.46
C PRO A 76 0.29 -9.95 3.61
N PHE A 77 -0.51 -9.05 4.20
CA PHE A 77 -0.85 -7.76 3.63
C PHE A 77 -0.15 -6.67 4.43
N TYR A 78 0.64 -5.86 3.76
CA TYR A 78 1.32 -4.71 4.36
C TYR A 78 0.72 -3.43 3.82
N LEU A 79 0.17 -2.62 4.70
CA LEU A 79 -0.37 -1.31 4.38
C LEU A 79 0.56 -0.25 4.96
N ARG A 80 0.79 0.81 4.21
CA ARG A 80 1.38 2.03 4.74
C ARG A 80 0.68 3.26 4.18
N THR A 81 0.55 4.25 5.02
CA THR A 81 0.07 5.58 4.65
C THR A 81 0.82 6.62 5.46
N GLY A 82 0.94 7.84 4.95
CA GLY A 82 1.59 8.90 5.71
C GLY A 82 1.55 10.24 5.02
N LYS A 83 1.76 11.27 5.80
CA LYS A 83 1.91 12.66 5.35
C LYS A 83 3.36 12.92 4.98
N ARG A 84 3.60 13.90 4.12
CA ARG A 84 4.95 14.35 3.76
C ARG A 84 5.89 13.21 3.29
N LEU A 85 5.35 12.14 2.68
CA LEU A 85 6.16 11.08 2.08
C LEU A 85 6.83 11.55 0.78
N GLY A 86 7.77 10.77 0.25
CA GLY A 86 8.56 11.10 -0.93
C GLY A 86 7.76 11.36 -2.21
N LYS A 87 6.57 10.74 -2.34
CA LYS A 87 5.62 10.97 -3.44
C LYS A 87 4.19 10.87 -2.96
N ARG A 88 3.30 11.64 -3.59
CA ARG A 88 1.85 11.43 -3.48
C ARG A 88 1.44 10.33 -4.45
N VAL A 89 1.25 9.13 -3.94
CA VAL A 89 0.91 7.95 -4.74
C VAL A 89 0.03 7.01 -3.95
N THR A 90 -0.93 6.38 -4.63
CA THR A 90 -1.69 5.25 -4.10
C THR A 90 -1.52 4.08 -5.06
N GLU A 91 -0.99 2.97 -4.57
CA GLU A 91 -0.79 1.76 -5.38
C GLU A 91 -1.03 0.50 -4.56
N ILE A 92 -1.37 -0.58 -5.26
CA ILE A 92 -1.46 -1.93 -4.72
C ILE A 92 -0.43 -2.77 -5.46
N ALA A 93 0.55 -3.32 -4.74
CA ALA A 93 1.58 -4.18 -5.31
C ALA A 93 1.36 -5.64 -4.87
N VAL A 94 1.08 -6.52 -5.82
CA VAL A 94 1.03 -7.97 -5.61
C VAL A 94 2.36 -8.56 -6.03
N VAL A 95 3.15 -9.01 -5.04
CA VAL A 95 4.47 -9.60 -5.26
C VAL A 95 4.37 -11.11 -5.17
N PHE A 96 4.66 -11.79 -6.27
CA PHE A 96 4.57 -13.25 -6.34
C PHE A 96 5.73 -13.94 -5.63
N LYS A 97 5.49 -15.13 -5.12
CA LYS A 97 6.55 -16.01 -4.61
C LYS A 97 7.49 -16.39 -5.77
N ARG A 98 8.75 -16.61 -5.48
CA ARG A 98 9.66 -17.21 -6.49
C ARG A 98 9.19 -18.61 -6.82
N ALA A 99 9.35 -18.99 -8.08
CA ALA A 99 9.15 -20.38 -8.48
C ALA A 99 10.10 -21.26 -7.67
N PRO A 100 9.63 -22.39 -7.12
CA PRO A 100 10.46 -23.28 -6.29
C PRO A 100 11.58 -23.93 -7.10
N HIS A 101 11.39 -24.07 -8.41
CA HIS A 101 12.36 -24.57 -9.34
C HIS A 101 12.31 -23.75 -10.64
N LEU A 102 13.48 -23.37 -11.13
CA LEU A 102 13.65 -22.72 -12.42
C LEU A 102 14.44 -23.69 -13.33
N PRO A 103 13.98 -23.94 -14.55
CA PRO A 103 14.65 -24.84 -15.48
C PRO A 103 15.93 -24.26 -16.12
N PHE A 104 16.38 -23.11 -15.62
CA PHE A 104 17.53 -22.35 -16.08
C PHE A 104 18.68 -22.45 -15.10
N GLU A 105 19.91 -22.32 -15.57
CA GLU A 105 21.09 -22.27 -14.71
C GLU A 105 21.00 -21.12 -13.70
N SER A 106 21.51 -21.33 -12.50
CA SER A 106 21.48 -20.38 -11.41
C SER A 106 22.14 -19.04 -11.78
N THR A 107 23.15 -19.06 -12.65
CA THR A 107 23.82 -17.86 -13.17
C THR A 107 22.91 -16.99 -14.04
N ALA A 108 22.04 -17.60 -14.83
CA ALA A 108 21.11 -16.89 -15.71
C ALA A 108 19.98 -16.18 -14.95
N THR A 109 19.69 -16.60 -13.71
CA THR A 109 18.54 -16.15 -12.93
C THR A 109 18.93 -15.49 -11.61
N LYS A 110 20.22 -15.35 -11.31
CA LYS A 110 20.74 -14.88 -10.01
C LYS A 110 20.24 -13.49 -9.64
N GLU A 111 20.09 -12.60 -10.60
CA GLU A 111 19.69 -11.21 -10.41
C GLU A 111 18.20 -10.96 -10.63
N LEU A 112 17.43 -11.99 -11.00
CA LEU A 112 16.00 -11.82 -11.23
C LEU A 112 15.26 -11.42 -9.96
N GLY A 113 14.47 -10.37 -10.07
CA GLY A 113 13.50 -9.97 -9.06
C GLY A 113 12.34 -10.97 -8.98
N LYS A 114 11.47 -10.75 -8.00
CA LYS A 114 10.17 -11.44 -7.95
C LYS A 114 9.24 -10.84 -9.00
N ASN A 115 8.44 -11.66 -9.64
CA ASN A 115 7.35 -11.17 -10.48
C ASN A 115 6.39 -10.33 -9.64
N ALA A 116 5.83 -9.28 -10.22
CA ALA A 116 4.91 -8.40 -9.51
C ALA A 116 3.86 -7.81 -10.45
N ILE A 117 2.69 -7.56 -9.92
CA ILE A 117 1.66 -6.71 -10.54
C ILE A 117 1.49 -5.50 -9.64
N VAL A 118 1.58 -4.31 -10.21
CA VAL A 118 1.37 -3.05 -9.50
C VAL A 118 0.18 -2.34 -10.12
N ILE A 119 -0.88 -2.18 -9.34
CA ILE A 119 -2.08 -1.42 -9.70
C ILE A 119 -1.88 -0.02 -9.14
N ARG A 120 -1.74 0.96 -10.04
CA ARG A 120 -1.65 2.38 -9.68
C ARG A 120 -3.06 2.96 -9.65
N VAL A 121 -3.42 3.55 -8.50
CA VAL A 121 -4.74 4.16 -8.28
C VAL A 121 -4.65 5.68 -8.46
N GLN A 122 -3.55 6.31 -8.00
CA GLN A 122 -3.28 7.74 -8.10
C GLN A 122 -1.76 8.01 -8.14
N PRO A 123 -1.30 9.08 -8.82
CA PRO A 123 -2.03 10.02 -9.68
C PRO A 123 -2.26 9.46 -11.09
N ASP A 124 -1.40 8.56 -11.55
CA ASP A 124 -1.41 7.99 -12.91
C ASP A 124 -2.02 6.58 -12.86
N GLU A 125 -3.31 6.49 -13.12
CA GLU A 125 -4.03 5.22 -13.13
C GLU A 125 -3.46 4.25 -14.15
N GLY A 126 -3.25 3.00 -13.73
CA GLY A 126 -2.70 1.99 -14.63
C GLY A 126 -2.27 0.70 -13.94
N VAL A 127 -1.72 -0.20 -14.73
CA VAL A 127 -1.18 -1.49 -14.27
C VAL A 127 0.19 -1.72 -14.86
N THR A 128 1.15 -2.04 -14.00
CA THR A 128 2.49 -2.47 -14.41
C THR A 128 2.69 -3.93 -14.03
N MET A 129 3.08 -4.76 -14.98
CA MET A 129 3.49 -6.14 -14.75
C MET A 129 5.00 -6.25 -14.89
N ARG A 130 5.68 -6.81 -13.88
CA ARG A 130 7.11 -7.10 -13.89
C ARG A 130 7.32 -8.60 -13.90
N PHE A 131 8.17 -9.09 -14.82
CA PHE A 131 8.50 -10.51 -14.96
C PHE A 131 9.85 -10.70 -15.65
N GLY A 132 10.43 -11.90 -15.50
CA GLY A 132 11.65 -12.28 -16.20
C GLY A 132 11.37 -12.68 -17.65
N ALA A 133 12.12 -12.14 -18.59
CA ALA A 133 12.06 -12.53 -20.01
C ALA A 133 13.45 -12.88 -20.54
N LYS A 134 13.48 -13.84 -21.48
CA LYS A 134 14.73 -14.21 -22.18
C LYS A 134 15.25 -13.06 -23.01
N VAL A 135 16.55 -12.79 -22.90
CA VAL A 135 17.24 -11.83 -23.78
C VAL A 135 17.36 -12.42 -25.18
N PRO A 136 16.90 -11.72 -26.24
CA PRO A 136 17.03 -12.21 -27.61
C PRO A 136 18.47 -12.13 -28.11
N GLY A 137 18.87 -13.04 -29.00
CA GLY A 137 20.13 -12.99 -29.76
C GLY A 137 21.39 -13.49 -29.07
N GLY A 138 21.31 -13.93 -27.80
CA GLY A 138 22.47 -14.48 -27.09
C GLY A 138 22.76 -15.97 -27.44
N THR A 139 24.02 -16.37 -27.37
CA THR A 139 24.46 -17.80 -27.49
C THR A 139 24.19 -18.58 -26.19
N SER A 140 23.99 -17.87 -25.07
CA SER A 140 23.62 -18.40 -23.74
C SER A 140 22.23 -17.99 -23.34
N MET A 141 21.62 -18.78 -22.44
CA MET A 141 20.34 -18.43 -21.84
C MET A 141 20.57 -17.28 -20.80
N GLU A 142 20.16 -16.10 -21.14
CA GLU A 142 20.13 -14.95 -20.25
C GLU A 142 18.67 -14.52 -20.03
N VAL A 143 18.28 -14.26 -18.77
CA VAL A 143 16.95 -13.78 -18.40
C VAL A 143 17.09 -12.47 -17.66
N ARG A 144 16.31 -11.46 -18.05
CA ARG A 144 16.28 -10.15 -17.41
C ARG A 144 14.88 -9.78 -16.98
N ASP A 145 14.78 -8.93 -15.93
CA ASP A 145 13.52 -8.32 -15.54
C ASP A 145 13.07 -7.35 -16.63
N VAL A 146 11.82 -7.52 -17.07
CA VAL A 146 11.14 -6.61 -18.00
C VAL A 146 9.83 -6.15 -17.37
N SER A 147 9.30 -5.01 -17.85
CA SER A 147 8.03 -4.48 -17.42
C SER A 147 7.10 -4.24 -18.61
N MET A 148 5.85 -4.62 -18.46
CA MET A 148 4.74 -4.19 -19.31
C MET A 148 3.95 -3.14 -18.55
N ASP A 149 3.72 -1.99 -19.16
CA ASP A 149 3.02 -0.87 -18.54
C ASP A 149 1.79 -0.47 -19.33
N PHE A 150 0.65 -0.48 -18.66
CA PHE A 150 -0.60 0.06 -19.16
C PHE A 150 -0.97 1.30 -18.36
N GLY A 151 -1.22 2.42 -19.01
CA GLY A 151 -1.67 3.65 -18.38
C GLY A 151 -2.96 4.14 -19.01
N TYR A 152 -3.96 4.43 -18.19
CA TYR A 152 -5.26 4.93 -18.68
C TYR A 152 -5.10 6.23 -19.45
N GLY A 153 -4.40 7.23 -18.94
CA GLY A 153 -4.20 8.51 -19.60
C GLY A 153 -3.45 8.45 -20.94
N ARG A 154 -2.71 7.33 -21.21
CA ARG A 154 -2.08 7.09 -22.52
C ARG A 154 -2.97 6.32 -23.49
N SER A 155 -3.90 5.55 -22.96
CA SER A 155 -4.76 4.65 -23.76
C SER A 155 -6.11 5.26 -24.09
N PHE A 156 -6.56 6.22 -23.32
CA PHE A 156 -7.85 6.91 -23.49
C PHE A 156 -7.61 8.41 -23.55
N THR A 157 -8.20 9.09 -24.53
CA THR A 157 -8.12 10.55 -24.72
C THR A 157 -9.14 11.31 -23.85
N GLU A 158 -10.06 10.60 -23.24
CA GLU A 158 -11.10 11.17 -22.38
C GLU A 158 -10.50 11.50 -21.01
N SER A 159 -10.71 12.74 -20.55
CA SER A 159 -10.36 13.10 -19.18
C SER A 159 -11.30 12.39 -18.20
N SER A 160 -10.74 11.69 -17.24
CA SER A 160 -11.53 11.15 -16.14
C SER A 160 -12.19 12.31 -15.38
N PRO A 161 -13.52 12.31 -15.13
CA PRO A 161 -14.13 13.35 -14.32
C PRO A 161 -13.53 13.35 -12.92
N GLU A 162 -13.57 14.50 -12.25
CA GLU A 162 -13.12 14.56 -10.86
C GLU A 162 -13.92 13.58 -9.97
N ALA A 163 -13.23 12.98 -8.99
CA ALA A 163 -13.85 11.96 -8.13
C ALA A 163 -15.13 12.44 -7.44
N TYR A 164 -15.20 13.72 -7.05
CA TYR A 164 -16.38 14.30 -6.41
C TYR A 164 -17.55 14.49 -7.39
N GLU A 165 -17.29 14.83 -8.65
CA GLU A 165 -18.35 14.92 -9.68
C GLU A 165 -19.06 13.58 -9.82
N ARG A 166 -18.30 12.50 -9.92
CA ARG A 166 -18.83 11.15 -10.01
C ARG A 166 -19.63 10.77 -8.76
N LEU A 167 -19.10 11.01 -7.57
CA LEU A 167 -19.77 10.69 -6.32
C LEU A 167 -21.09 11.47 -6.15
N ILE A 168 -21.11 12.77 -6.51
CA ILE A 168 -22.33 13.58 -6.46
C ILE A 168 -23.38 13.02 -7.44
N LEU A 169 -22.96 12.67 -8.65
CA LEU A 169 -23.85 12.06 -9.63
C LEU A 169 -24.44 10.75 -9.12
N ASP A 170 -23.61 9.88 -8.54
CA ASP A 170 -24.07 8.58 -8.01
C ASP A 170 -25.06 8.76 -6.86
N VAL A 171 -24.89 9.79 -6.01
CA VAL A 171 -25.90 10.17 -5.00
C VAL A 171 -27.21 10.59 -5.62
N LEU A 172 -27.17 11.45 -6.65
CA LEU A 172 -28.36 11.92 -7.34
C LEU A 172 -29.12 10.81 -8.08
N LEU A 173 -28.39 9.84 -8.61
CA LEU A 173 -28.95 8.67 -9.29
C LEU A 173 -29.38 7.56 -8.34
N GLY A 174 -29.01 7.64 -7.06
CA GLY A 174 -29.24 6.56 -6.10
C GLY A 174 -28.42 5.31 -6.41
N ASP A 175 -27.22 5.47 -6.98
CA ASP A 175 -26.32 4.36 -7.31
C ASP A 175 -25.27 4.15 -6.20
N PRO A 176 -25.47 3.17 -5.28
CA PRO A 176 -24.66 3.03 -4.06
C PRO A 176 -23.31 2.31 -4.19
N PRO A 177 -22.86 1.72 -5.33
CA PRO A 177 -21.71 0.81 -5.36
C PRO A 177 -20.39 1.40 -4.86
N LEU A 178 -20.19 2.72 -5.00
CA LEU A 178 -18.98 3.41 -4.57
C LEU A 178 -19.00 3.83 -3.10
N PHE A 179 -20.14 3.73 -2.44
CA PHE A 179 -20.29 4.10 -1.04
C PHE A 179 -20.13 2.89 -0.11
N PRO A 180 -19.35 3.01 0.97
CA PRO A 180 -19.29 1.95 1.97
C PRO A 180 -20.62 1.89 2.73
N THR A 181 -21.06 0.69 3.06
CA THR A 181 -22.19 0.47 3.96
C THR A 181 -21.78 0.71 5.40
N THR A 182 -22.75 0.94 6.30
CA THR A 182 -22.51 1.03 7.74
C THR A 182 -21.74 -0.18 8.25
N ARG A 183 -22.09 -1.38 7.77
CA ARG A 183 -21.41 -2.61 8.17
C ARG A 183 -19.93 -2.64 7.74
N GLU A 184 -19.61 -2.17 6.55
CA GLU A 184 -18.23 -2.06 6.08
C GLU A 184 -17.42 -1.07 6.94
N VAL A 185 -18.02 0.06 7.30
CA VAL A 185 -17.40 1.06 8.17
C VAL A 185 -17.13 0.49 9.56
N GLU A 186 -18.13 -0.15 10.18
CA GLU A 186 -17.99 -0.79 11.50
C GLU A 186 -16.88 -1.86 11.51
N LEU A 187 -16.84 -2.72 10.50
CA LEU A 187 -15.79 -3.74 10.38
C LEU A 187 -14.40 -3.11 10.22
N SER A 188 -14.31 -2.00 9.48
CA SER A 188 -13.04 -1.29 9.31
C SER A 188 -12.55 -0.71 10.63
N TRP A 189 -13.42 -0.13 11.44
CA TRP A 189 -13.08 0.36 12.78
C TRP A 189 -12.71 -0.80 13.72
N GLN A 190 -13.45 -1.91 13.72
CA GLN A 190 -13.10 -3.09 14.50
C GLN A 190 -11.69 -3.64 14.21
N ILE A 191 -11.17 -3.42 12.98
CA ILE A 191 -9.80 -3.79 12.62
C ILE A 191 -8.80 -2.76 13.16
N LEU A 192 -9.12 -1.47 13.13
CA LEU A 192 -8.18 -0.39 13.44
C LEU A 192 -8.15 -0.04 14.93
N ASP A 193 -9.29 -0.03 15.62
CA ASP A 193 -9.40 0.36 17.03
C ASP A 193 -8.38 -0.36 17.95
N PRO A 194 -8.17 -1.69 17.85
CA PRO A 194 -7.19 -2.36 18.68
C PRO A 194 -5.74 -1.87 18.45
N ILE A 195 -5.44 -1.38 17.24
CA ILE A 195 -4.13 -0.82 16.93
C ILE A 195 -4.00 0.57 17.55
N GLU A 196 -5.02 1.40 17.44
CA GLU A 196 -5.05 2.73 18.06
C GLU A 196 -5.01 2.63 19.60
N GLU A 197 -5.76 1.71 20.19
CA GLU A 197 -5.68 1.42 21.62
C GLU A 197 -4.26 1.03 22.05
N PHE A 198 -3.63 0.11 21.32
CA PHE A 198 -2.25 -0.27 21.58
C PHE A 198 -1.31 0.94 21.45
N TRP A 199 -1.43 1.72 20.39
CA TRP A 199 -0.58 2.88 20.17
C TRP A 199 -0.80 3.99 21.22
N SER A 200 -1.99 4.11 21.78
CA SER A 200 -2.27 5.07 22.86
C SER A 200 -1.48 4.79 24.14
N THR A 201 -1.05 3.54 24.35
CA THR A 201 -0.21 3.15 25.50
C THR A 201 1.27 3.47 25.30
N LEU A 202 1.66 3.83 24.07
CA LEU A 202 3.05 4.13 23.73
C LEU A 202 3.32 5.64 23.88
N GLY A 203 4.60 6.01 24.02
CA GLY A 203 5.05 7.39 24.03
C GLY A 203 4.93 8.10 22.68
N GLN A 204 5.83 9.02 22.39
CA GLN A 204 5.90 9.74 21.12
C GLN A 204 6.08 8.80 19.93
N PRO A 205 5.39 9.04 18.78
CA PRO A 205 5.65 8.32 17.54
C PRO A 205 7.09 8.53 17.05
N GLN A 206 7.62 7.57 16.31
CA GLN A 206 8.96 7.67 15.76
C GLN A 206 9.08 8.80 14.74
N PRO A 207 10.09 9.67 14.81
CA PRO A 207 10.26 10.72 13.83
C PRO A 207 10.71 10.15 12.48
N TYR A 208 10.17 10.68 11.38
CA TYR A 208 10.70 10.46 10.04
C TYR A 208 10.86 11.79 9.31
N ARG A 209 11.93 11.94 8.56
CA ARG A 209 12.19 13.15 7.79
C ARG A 209 11.18 13.31 6.67
N SER A 210 10.60 14.50 6.51
CA SER A 210 9.75 14.85 5.37
C SER A 210 10.46 14.59 4.05
N GLY A 211 9.75 14.05 3.07
CA GLY A 211 10.31 13.61 1.78
C GLY A 211 10.88 12.18 1.78
N THR A 212 10.88 11.49 2.91
CA THR A 212 11.27 10.07 3.01
C THR A 212 10.06 9.12 2.95
N TRP A 213 10.28 7.84 3.17
CA TRP A 213 9.22 6.82 3.09
C TRP A 213 8.74 6.31 4.46
N GLY A 214 8.91 7.09 5.49
CA GLY A 214 8.47 6.77 6.85
C GLY A 214 9.63 6.40 7.79
N PRO A 215 9.30 5.99 9.03
CA PRO A 215 10.28 5.66 10.04
C PRO A 215 10.98 4.32 9.77
N GLN A 216 12.14 4.13 10.38
CA GLN A 216 12.96 2.93 10.23
C GLN A 216 12.24 1.67 10.71
N GLU A 217 11.42 1.76 11.75
CA GLU A 217 10.64 0.65 12.30
C GLU A 217 9.68 0.04 11.29
N ALA A 218 9.15 0.86 10.37
CA ALA A 218 8.30 0.37 9.28
C ALA A 218 9.12 -0.48 8.27
N VAL A 219 10.38 -0.19 8.07
CA VAL A 219 11.28 -1.00 7.23
C VAL A 219 11.62 -2.31 7.94
N GLU A 220 11.95 -2.24 9.22
CA GLU A 220 12.29 -3.40 10.05
C GLU A 220 11.11 -4.36 10.19
N MET A 221 9.88 -3.84 10.29
CA MET A 221 8.66 -4.64 10.33
C MET A 221 8.57 -5.62 9.15
N LEU A 222 8.80 -5.15 7.92
CA LEU A 222 8.79 -6.03 6.75
C LEU A 222 10.03 -6.94 6.68
N ALA A 223 11.19 -6.43 7.10
CA ALA A 223 12.44 -7.17 7.06
C ALA A 223 12.40 -8.43 7.93
N ARG A 224 11.69 -8.40 9.06
CA ARG A 224 11.47 -9.59 9.93
C ARG A 224 10.81 -10.74 9.19
N ASP A 225 9.91 -10.43 8.25
CA ASP A 225 9.21 -11.41 7.40
C ASP A 225 9.97 -11.72 6.10
N GLY A 226 11.18 -11.18 5.91
CA GLY A 226 11.97 -11.33 4.68
C GLY A 226 11.42 -10.55 3.50
N HIS A 227 10.67 -9.49 3.77
CA HIS A 227 10.07 -8.60 2.77
C HIS A 227 10.68 -7.20 2.80
N ARG A 228 10.34 -6.40 1.81
CA ARG A 228 10.74 -4.99 1.74
C ARG A 228 9.65 -4.17 1.07
N TRP A 229 9.55 -2.92 1.46
CA TRP A 229 8.68 -1.97 0.78
C TRP A 229 9.11 -1.78 -0.68
N ARG A 230 8.13 -1.76 -1.57
CA ARG A 230 8.34 -1.23 -2.90
C ARG A 230 8.46 0.30 -2.81
N MET A 231 9.40 0.86 -3.58
CA MET A 231 9.51 2.31 -3.79
C MET A 231 8.80 2.64 -5.11
N PRO A 232 7.73 3.46 -5.09
CA PRO A 232 6.96 3.87 -6.27
C PRO A 232 7.73 4.75 -7.23
#